data_1937cd3bbfd565392b433ae09699e90e
#
_entry.id   1937cd3bbfd565392b433ae09699e90e
#
_cell.length_a   1.000
_cell.length_b   1.000
_cell.length_c   1.000
_cell.angle_alpha   90.00
_cell.angle_beta   90.00
_cell.angle_gamma   90.00
#
_symmetry.space_group_name_H-M   'P 1'
#
loop_
_entity.id
_entity.type
_entity.pdbx_description
1 polymer ?
#
loop_
_entity_poly.entity_id
_entity_poly.type
_entity_poly.pdbx_seq_one_letter_code
_entity_poly.pdbx_strand_id
1 'polypeptide(L)'
;MIFKSVGDGRPYPEHGLSHREWAQIPPRQVRLDSLVTTKAVLDLHSLLAKDSTFYGDLFPHVVQWRGELYLEDGLHRALRAALHQRSVLHARVLELDESRGGSAPE
;
A
#
# COMPACT_ATOMS: atom_id res chain seq x y z
N MET A 1 -17.00 -0.84 -5.28
CA MET A 1 -15.84 0.06 -5.23
C MET A 1 -14.56 -0.77 -5.20
N ILE A 2 -13.53 -0.35 -5.89
CA ILE A 2 -12.28 -1.11 -5.96
C ILE A 2 -11.59 -1.16 -4.61
N PHE A 3 -11.48 0.00 -3.97
CA PHE A 3 -10.85 0.10 -2.65
C PHE A 3 -11.90 0.22 -1.56
N LYS A 4 -11.50 -0.05 -0.33
CA LYS A 4 -12.40 0.13 0.80
C LYS A 4 -12.83 1.58 0.93
N SER A 5 -11.88 2.50 0.79
CA SER A 5 -12.19 3.92 0.74
C SER A 5 -11.02 4.66 0.12
N VAL A 6 -11.27 5.89 -0.28
CA VAL A 6 -10.26 6.75 -0.88
C VAL A 6 -9.91 7.83 0.12
N GLY A 7 -8.68 7.78 0.62
CA GLY A 7 -8.18 8.81 1.51
C GLY A 7 -7.14 9.65 0.81
N ASP A 8 -6.78 10.74 1.45
CA ASP A 8 -5.75 11.63 0.96
C ASP A 8 -4.85 11.96 2.14
N GLY A 9 -3.65 11.42 2.13
CA GLY A 9 -2.72 11.59 3.22
C GLY A 9 -2.57 10.32 4.05
N ARG A 10 -1.60 10.34 4.91
CA ARG A 10 -1.27 9.20 5.77
C ARG A 10 -1.68 9.51 7.20
N PRO A 11 -2.71 8.82 7.72
CA PRO A 11 -3.16 9.12 9.09
C PRO A 11 -2.28 8.52 10.16
N TYR A 12 -1.40 7.60 9.80
CA TYR A 12 -0.56 6.89 10.75
C TYR A 12 0.75 7.64 11.00
N PRO A 13 1.43 7.33 12.11
CA PRO A 13 2.71 7.98 12.39
C PRO A 13 3.77 7.60 11.36
N GLU A 14 4.73 8.48 11.18
CA GLU A 14 5.80 8.21 10.25
C GLU A 14 6.66 7.07 10.76
N HIS A 15 6.87 6.07 9.92
CA HIS A 15 7.63 4.88 10.33
C HIS A 15 9.11 4.97 9.95
N GLY A 16 9.44 5.82 8.99
CA GLY A 16 10.84 6.03 8.62
C GLY A 16 11.52 4.84 7.95
N LEU A 17 10.78 3.90 7.40
CA LEU A 17 11.40 2.76 6.76
C LEU A 17 12.08 3.14 5.47
N SER A 18 13.30 2.67 5.28
CA SER A 18 14.02 2.83 4.03
C SER A 18 13.57 1.77 3.03
N HIS A 19 13.94 1.96 1.76
CA HIS A 19 13.65 0.95 0.75
C HIS A 19 14.23 -0.41 1.12
N ARG A 20 15.41 -0.40 1.72
CA ARG A 20 16.05 -1.65 2.13
C ARG A 20 15.25 -2.36 3.20
N GLU A 21 14.71 -1.61 4.14
CA GLU A 21 13.91 -2.19 5.20
C GLU A 21 12.58 -2.72 4.66
N TRP A 22 11.96 -2.00 3.75
CA TRP A 22 10.75 -2.49 3.10
C TRP A 22 11.01 -3.79 2.34
N ALA A 23 12.18 -3.88 1.69
CA ALA A 23 12.51 -5.07 0.90
C ALA A 23 12.65 -6.31 1.76
N GLN A 24 12.84 -6.17 3.05
CA GLN A 24 12.95 -7.32 3.95
C GLN A 24 11.60 -7.84 4.42
N ILE A 25 10.53 -7.12 4.16
CA ILE A 25 9.20 -7.59 4.51
C ILE A 25 8.70 -8.48 3.38
N PRO A 26 8.43 -9.76 3.65
CA PRO A 26 7.96 -10.64 2.59
C PRO A 26 6.58 -10.21 2.11
N PRO A 27 6.33 -10.25 0.81
CA PRO A 27 5.02 -9.87 0.30
C PRO A 27 3.97 -10.90 0.68
N ARG A 28 2.75 -10.44 0.84
CA ARG A 28 1.63 -11.33 1.08
C ARG A 28 0.43 -10.82 0.30
N GLN A 29 -0.55 -11.69 0.15
CA GLN A 29 -1.73 -11.39 -0.62
C GLN A 29 -2.68 -10.51 0.20
N VAL A 30 -3.15 -9.41 -0.38
CA VAL A 30 -4.14 -8.55 0.26
C VAL A 30 -5.26 -8.30 -0.72
N ARG A 31 -6.47 -8.09 -0.20
CA ARG A 31 -7.61 -7.78 -1.05
C ARG A 31 -7.62 -6.29 -1.34
N LEU A 32 -7.91 -5.95 -2.61
CA LEU A 32 -7.99 -4.56 -3.00
C LEU A 32 -9.07 -3.82 -2.22
N ASP A 33 -10.21 -4.48 -1.98
CA ASP A 33 -11.32 -3.84 -1.28
C ASP A 33 -11.09 -3.71 0.22
N SER A 34 -9.93 -4.15 0.70
CA SER A 34 -9.54 -3.91 2.09
C SER A 34 -8.62 -2.72 2.23
N LEU A 35 -8.20 -2.12 1.13
CA LEU A 35 -7.20 -1.06 1.16
C LEU A 35 -7.84 0.32 1.20
N VAL A 36 -7.27 1.18 2.02
CA VAL A 36 -7.60 2.61 2.05
C VAL A 36 -6.46 3.33 1.35
N THR A 37 -6.76 4.15 0.36
CA THR A 37 -5.70 4.85 -0.35
C THR A 37 -5.17 6.02 0.47
N THR A 38 -3.92 6.40 0.22
CA THR A 38 -3.33 7.57 0.84
C THR A 38 -3.13 8.70 -0.16
N LYS A 39 -3.56 8.48 -1.40
CA LYS A 39 -3.56 9.49 -2.44
C LYS A 39 -4.91 9.49 -3.10
N ALA A 40 -5.44 10.66 -3.34
CA ALA A 40 -6.76 10.80 -3.98
C ALA A 40 -6.65 11.14 -5.46
N VAL A 41 -5.47 11.48 -5.94
CA VAL A 41 -5.26 11.88 -7.32
C VAL A 41 -4.35 10.88 -8.00
N LEU A 42 -4.68 10.53 -9.22
CA LEU A 42 -3.99 9.52 -10.00
C LEU A 42 -3.39 10.15 -11.24
N ASP A 43 -2.17 9.77 -11.58
CA ASP A 43 -1.55 10.17 -12.85
C ASP A 43 -1.97 9.17 -13.91
N LEU A 44 -2.94 9.57 -14.71
CA LEU A 44 -3.48 8.71 -15.74
C LEU A 44 -2.45 8.33 -16.78
N HIS A 45 -1.54 9.25 -17.10
CA HIS A 45 -0.50 8.97 -18.08
C HIS A 45 0.39 7.81 -17.60
N SER A 46 0.79 7.86 -16.34
CA SER A 46 1.60 6.79 -15.78
C SER A 46 0.84 5.48 -15.72
N LEU A 47 -0.45 5.55 -15.42
CA LEU A 47 -1.27 4.34 -15.34
C LEU A 47 -1.35 3.65 -16.68
N LEU A 48 -1.48 4.41 -17.75
CA LEU A 48 -1.66 3.86 -19.10
C LEU A 48 -0.35 3.58 -19.83
N ALA A 49 0.78 3.94 -19.27
CA ALA A 49 2.06 3.70 -19.91
C ALA A 49 2.33 2.20 -19.97
N LYS A 50 2.72 1.74 -21.14
CA LYS A 50 2.93 0.31 -21.34
C LYS A 50 4.29 -0.16 -20.85
N ASP A 51 5.29 0.65 -21.05
CA ASP A 51 6.63 0.29 -20.60
C ASP A 51 6.98 1.10 -19.41
N SER A 52 6.22 0.92 -18.37
CA SER A 52 6.53 1.62 -17.16
C SER A 52 7.84 1.08 -16.62
N THR A 53 8.79 1.95 -16.52
CA THR A 53 10.04 1.62 -15.87
C THR A 53 9.81 1.71 -14.38
N PHE A 54 10.20 0.68 -13.72
CA PHE A 54 10.01 0.62 -12.31
C PHE A 54 11.18 1.16 -11.60
N TYR A 55 10.98 2.16 -10.81
CA TYR A 55 11.95 2.65 -9.86
C TYR A 55 11.44 2.25 -8.48
N GLY A 56 12.13 1.36 -7.81
CA GLY A 56 11.77 0.96 -6.47
C GLY A 56 11.34 -0.49 -6.38
N ASP A 57 10.45 -0.77 -5.46
CA ASP A 57 10.09 -2.13 -5.13
C ASP A 57 9.14 -2.72 -6.16
N LEU A 58 9.28 -4.02 -6.39
CA LEU A 58 8.36 -4.77 -7.24
C LEU A 58 6.97 -4.86 -6.63
N PHE A 59 6.87 -4.73 -5.32
CA PHE A 59 5.61 -4.91 -4.63
C PHE A 59 5.15 -3.59 -4.03
N PRO A 60 3.83 -3.32 -4.04
CA PRO A 60 3.30 -2.16 -3.35
C PRO A 60 3.56 -2.24 -1.87
N HIS A 61 3.56 -1.08 -1.23
CA HIS A 61 3.78 -0.97 0.21
C HIS A 61 2.46 -0.63 0.90
N VAL A 62 2.12 -1.41 1.90
CA VAL A 62 0.88 -1.26 2.66
C VAL A 62 1.24 -1.13 4.13
N VAL A 63 0.58 -0.24 4.83
CA VAL A 63 0.78 -0.06 6.26
C VAL A 63 -0.49 -0.45 6.98
N GLN A 64 -0.36 -1.36 7.94
CA GLN A 64 -1.48 -1.76 8.79
C GLN A 64 -1.42 -0.95 10.07
N TRP A 65 -2.48 -0.20 10.34
CA TRP A 65 -2.53 0.67 11.50
C TRP A 65 -3.96 0.75 12.00
N ARG A 66 -4.15 0.44 13.26
CA ARG A 66 -5.46 0.48 13.93
C ARG A 66 -6.51 -0.33 13.17
N GLY A 67 -6.10 -1.49 12.70
CA GLY A 67 -7.01 -2.41 12.01
C GLY A 67 -7.31 -2.08 10.57
N GLU A 68 -6.71 -1.02 10.01
CA GLU A 68 -6.92 -0.66 8.62
C GLU A 68 -5.64 -0.89 7.83
N LEU A 69 -5.80 -1.19 6.56
CA LEU A 69 -4.69 -1.37 5.63
C LEU A 69 -4.64 -0.16 4.71
N TYR A 70 -3.54 0.57 4.81
CA TYR A 70 -3.34 1.79 4.01
C TYR A 70 -2.35 1.53 2.90
N LEU A 71 -2.73 1.83 1.67
CA LEU A 71 -1.85 1.68 0.51
C LEU A 71 -0.94 2.90 0.45
N GLU A 72 0.28 2.75 0.96
CA GLU A 72 1.22 3.85 1.04
C GLU A 72 1.87 4.16 -0.30
N ASP A 73 2.18 3.11 -1.07
CA ASP A 73 2.85 3.27 -2.36
C ASP A 73 2.36 2.17 -3.29
N GLY A 74 2.25 2.48 -4.57
CA GLY A 74 1.83 1.49 -5.55
C GLY A 74 0.39 1.64 -6.00
N LEU A 75 -0.17 2.85 -5.94
CA LEU A 75 -1.54 3.09 -6.35
C LEU A 75 -1.78 2.69 -7.80
N HIS A 76 -0.87 3.05 -8.70
CA HIS A 76 -1.03 2.69 -10.12
C HIS A 76 -1.02 1.19 -10.31
N ARG A 77 -0.17 0.49 -9.58
CA ARG A 77 -0.10 -0.97 -9.67
C ARG A 77 -1.37 -1.62 -9.17
N ALA A 78 -1.92 -1.10 -8.07
CA ALA A 78 -3.16 -1.63 -7.54
C ALA A 78 -4.31 -1.42 -8.51
N LEU A 79 -4.36 -0.26 -9.15
CA LEU A 79 -5.40 0.02 -10.14
C LEU A 79 -5.23 -0.84 -11.39
N ARG A 80 -4.00 -1.10 -11.81
CA ARG A 80 -3.78 -2.02 -12.94
C ARG A 80 -4.29 -3.40 -12.62
N ALA A 81 -4.06 -3.88 -11.41
CA ALA A 81 -4.60 -5.16 -11.01
C ALA A 81 -6.12 -5.18 -11.12
N ALA A 82 -6.76 -4.11 -10.67
CA ALA A 82 -8.21 -4.00 -10.76
C ALA A 82 -8.69 -3.97 -12.22
N LEU A 83 -7.96 -3.26 -13.07
CA LEU A 83 -8.31 -3.19 -14.49
C LEU A 83 -8.16 -4.55 -15.18
N HIS A 84 -7.33 -5.42 -14.65
CA HIS A 84 -7.21 -6.79 -15.13
C HIS A 84 -8.13 -7.74 -14.37
N GLN A 85 -9.14 -7.17 -13.71
CA GLN A 85 -10.20 -7.91 -13.01
C GLN A 85 -9.66 -8.78 -11.89
N ARG A 86 -8.58 -8.36 -11.26
CA ARG A 86 -8.07 -9.05 -10.10
C ARG A 86 -8.67 -8.43 -8.84
N SER A 87 -8.92 -9.26 -7.85
CA SER A 87 -9.47 -8.79 -6.58
C SER A 87 -8.41 -8.74 -5.49
N VAL A 88 -7.23 -9.25 -5.77
CA VAL A 88 -6.15 -9.33 -4.78
C VAL A 88 -4.86 -8.82 -5.40
N LEU A 89 -3.92 -8.54 -4.52
CA LEU A 89 -2.65 -7.96 -4.88
C LEU A 89 -1.61 -8.48 -3.89
N HIS A 90 -0.40 -8.73 -4.36
CA HIS A 90 0.70 -9.08 -3.45
C HIS A 90 1.40 -7.79 -3.05
N ALA A 91 1.49 -7.55 -1.75
CA ALA A 91 2.06 -6.32 -1.23
C ALA A 91 2.86 -6.61 0.03
N ARG A 92 3.81 -5.74 0.31
CA ARG A 92 4.55 -5.80 1.56
C ARG A 92 3.75 -5.03 2.60
N VAL A 93 3.41 -5.68 3.70
CA VAL A 93 2.56 -5.09 4.72
C VAL A 93 3.40 -4.84 5.96
N LEU A 94 3.55 -3.57 6.30
CA LEU A 94 4.19 -3.17 7.55
C LEU A 94 3.13 -3.05 8.62
N GLU A 95 3.28 -3.82 9.68
CA GLU A 95 2.34 -3.74 10.79
C GLU A 95 2.79 -2.66 11.74
N LEU A 96 2.09 -1.55 11.71
CA LEU A 96 2.38 -0.41 12.54
C LEU A 96 1.31 -0.28 13.61
N ASP A 97 0.90 -1.40 14.15
CA ASP A 97 -0.19 -1.46 15.07
C ASP A 97 0.25 -0.92 16.41
N GLU A 98 -0.33 0.21 16.76
CA GLU A 98 0.06 0.90 17.93
C GLU A 98 -0.36 0.19 19.21
N SER A 99 -1.38 -0.66 19.14
CA SER A 99 -1.76 -1.43 20.30
C SER A 99 -0.64 -2.38 20.70
N ARG A 100 0.09 -2.89 19.72
CA ARG A 100 1.21 -3.72 20.02
C ARG A 100 2.46 -2.91 20.30
N GLY A 101 2.69 -1.91 19.50
CA GLY A 101 3.84 -1.06 19.68
C GLY A 101 3.72 -0.21 20.91
N GLY A 102 2.54 0.29 21.15
CA GLY A 102 2.33 1.13 22.29
C GLY A 102 2.38 0.37 23.58
N SER A 103 2.03 -0.86 23.55
CA SER A 103 2.10 -1.66 24.73
C SER A 103 3.54 -1.97 25.07
N ALA A 104 4.28 -1.68 24.23
CA ALA A 104 5.61 -1.78 24.48
C ALA A 104 6.09 -0.77 25.37
N PRO A 105 5.82 -0.37 25.70
CA PRO A 105 6.24 0.33 26.14
C PRO A 105 6.65 0.14 26.83
N GLU A 106 6.26 -0.16 26.25
CA GLU A 106 6.37 -0.28 26.51
C GLU A 106 6.82 -0.33 26.87
#